data_e3fa1640c97c1e413a2c6eaebd75a923
#
_entry.id   e3fa1640c97c1e413a2c6eaebd75a923
#
_cell.length_a   1.000
_cell.length_b   1.000
_cell.length_c   1.000
_cell.angle_alpha   90.00
_cell.angle_beta   90.00
_cell.angle_gamma   90.00
#
_symmetry.space_group_name_H-M   'P 1'
#
loop_
_entity.id
_entity.type
_entity.pdbx_description
1 polymer ?
#
loop_
_entity_poly.entity_id
_entity_poly.type
_entity_poly.pdbx_seq_one_letter_code
_entity_poly.pdbx_strand_id
1 'polypeptide(L)'
;MRERILYQFLLEADNESGRLRNALHIGQNVKKSSVVNAALKIVLDIVTKIIYVLLFMYIPYRILSTISVWEGFQLRQSIVYFTVFLSCICGSLINSGMFEVDEDAHFLLVTMHVEPSLFFKERMIYKLLVDGLGFGIAYCLIGLDFGHAFYLTVWVLISRLVGELINLYVFRYTGKMISELTIVTIAIMGTCVFMTYGFSFLRNRVVDFTGYIYNYVWLMAALILAAVALYALFNYAGYGYIAGRYIERLRLRDGEIDTAESRYGDMPLNEYSKNGYFHIYE
;
A
#
# COMPACT_ATOMS: atom_id res chain seq x y z
N MET A 1 9.16 -2.61 23.94
CA MET A 1 8.38 -2.11 22.81
C MET A 1 9.25 -1.68 21.64
N ARG A 2 10.20 -0.76 21.80
CA ARG A 2 11.14 -0.32 20.73
C ARG A 2 11.92 -1.46 20.06
N GLU A 3 12.41 -2.42 20.80
CA GLU A 3 13.23 -3.52 20.27
C GLU A 3 12.42 -4.48 19.38
N ARG A 4 11.13 -4.71 19.69
CA ARG A 4 10.26 -5.56 18.86
C ARG A 4 9.94 -4.92 17.51
N ILE A 5 9.72 -3.60 17.49
CA ILE A 5 9.49 -2.83 16.26
C ILE A 5 10.72 -2.90 15.36
N LEU A 6 11.91 -2.67 15.95
CA LEU A 6 13.16 -2.75 15.21
C LEU A 6 13.37 -4.16 14.64
N TYR A 7 13.06 -5.20 15.42
CA TYR A 7 13.17 -6.59 14.99
C TYR A 7 12.22 -6.90 13.82
N GLN A 8 11.02 -6.37 13.83
CA GLN A 8 10.04 -6.50 12.77
C GLN A 8 10.56 -5.91 11.45
N PHE A 9 11.07 -4.68 11.48
CA PHE A 9 11.73 -4.04 10.35
C PHE A 9 12.89 -4.85 9.80
N LEU A 10 13.70 -5.39 10.70
CA LEU A 10 14.89 -6.12 10.36
C LEU A 10 14.57 -7.48 9.68
N LEU A 11 13.50 -8.14 10.10
CA LEU A 11 13.08 -9.44 9.58
C LEU A 11 12.47 -9.28 8.18
N GLU A 12 11.61 -8.29 7.99
CA GLU A 12 11.00 -7.99 6.69
C GLU A 12 12.05 -7.57 5.64
N ALA A 13 13.05 -6.77 6.07
CA ALA A 13 14.18 -6.38 5.23
C ALA A 13 15.11 -7.55 4.88
N ASP A 14 15.30 -8.51 5.77
CA ASP A 14 16.16 -9.67 5.53
C ASP A 14 15.57 -10.60 4.47
N ASN A 15 14.26 -10.80 4.45
CA ASN A 15 13.60 -11.65 3.46
C ASN A 15 13.65 -11.06 2.04
N GLU A 16 13.32 -9.78 1.86
CA GLU A 16 13.42 -9.12 0.53
C GLU A 16 14.86 -9.03 0.02
N SER A 17 15.82 -8.72 0.90
CA SER A 17 17.22 -8.69 0.51
C SER A 17 17.76 -10.07 0.14
N GLY A 18 17.23 -11.14 0.75
CA GLY A 18 17.55 -12.52 0.41
C GLY A 18 17.11 -12.87 -1.01
N ARG A 19 15.89 -12.46 -1.42
CA ARG A 19 15.39 -12.65 -2.79
C ARG A 19 16.21 -11.89 -3.83
N LEU A 20 16.54 -10.63 -3.57
CA LEU A 20 17.39 -9.81 -4.45
C LEU A 20 18.81 -10.34 -4.56
N ARG A 21 19.39 -10.80 -3.46
CA ARG A 21 20.72 -11.39 -3.45
C ARG A 21 20.80 -12.68 -4.26
N ASN A 22 19.77 -13.52 -4.17
CA ASN A 22 19.68 -14.73 -4.99
C ASN A 22 19.51 -14.38 -6.48
N ALA A 23 18.76 -13.33 -6.81
CA ALA A 23 18.58 -12.86 -8.17
C ALA A 23 19.84 -12.24 -8.77
N LEU A 24 20.66 -11.58 -7.96
CA LEU A 24 21.87 -10.87 -8.41
C LEU A 24 23.17 -11.69 -8.27
N HIS A 25 23.13 -12.95 -7.79
CA HIS A 25 24.32 -13.79 -7.54
C HIS A 25 25.41 -13.09 -6.70
N ILE A 26 25.05 -12.17 -5.83
CA ILE A 26 25.98 -11.44 -4.99
C ILE A 26 26.45 -12.36 -3.86
N GLY A 27 27.74 -12.64 -3.86
CA GLY A 27 28.40 -13.67 -3.05
C GLY A 27 28.09 -13.66 -1.55
N GLN A 28 28.15 -14.85 -0.99
CA GLN A 28 27.73 -15.24 0.38
C GLN A 28 28.50 -14.61 1.56
N ASN A 29 29.43 -13.68 1.32
CA ASN A 29 30.39 -13.23 2.35
C ASN A 29 30.06 -11.93 3.08
N VAL A 30 28.89 -11.33 2.83
CA VAL A 30 28.48 -10.15 3.61
C VAL A 30 27.77 -10.64 4.86
N LYS A 31 28.44 -10.51 6.03
CA LYS A 31 27.79 -10.65 7.34
C LYS A 31 26.53 -9.79 7.32
N LYS A 32 25.35 -10.41 7.37
CA LYS A 32 24.06 -9.75 7.37
C LYS A 32 23.97 -8.80 8.57
N SER A 33 24.24 -7.52 8.37
CA SER A 33 23.80 -6.52 9.33
C SER A 33 22.30 -6.29 9.03
N SER A 34 21.44 -6.71 9.93
CA SER A 34 19.99 -6.53 9.83
C SER A 34 19.59 -5.05 9.57
N VAL A 35 20.40 -4.11 10.06
CA VAL A 35 20.23 -2.67 9.83
C VAL A 35 20.47 -2.29 8.37
N VAL A 36 21.46 -2.90 7.71
CA VAL A 36 21.76 -2.64 6.27
C VAL A 36 20.61 -3.14 5.41
N ASN A 37 20.05 -4.30 5.74
CA ASN A 37 18.92 -4.86 5.01
C ASN A 37 17.66 -3.99 5.16
N ALA A 38 17.38 -3.48 6.35
CA ALA A 38 16.27 -2.55 6.57
C ALA A 38 16.45 -1.24 5.80
N ALA A 39 17.66 -0.67 5.80
CA ALA A 39 17.96 0.52 5.01
C ALA A 39 17.81 0.26 3.50
N LEU A 40 18.27 -0.89 3.02
CA LEU A 40 18.14 -1.29 1.62
C LEU A 40 16.66 -1.40 1.21
N LYS A 41 15.80 -1.98 2.05
CA LYS A 41 14.36 -2.05 1.81
C LYS A 41 13.73 -0.67 1.65
N ILE A 42 14.01 0.25 2.59
CA ILE A 42 13.49 1.63 2.51
C ILE A 42 13.91 2.30 1.20
N VAL A 43 15.18 2.14 0.81
CA VAL A 43 15.70 2.70 -0.46
C VAL A 43 14.98 2.09 -1.66
N LEU A 44 14.79 0.77 -1.68
CA LEU A 44 14.09 0.07 -2.77
C LEU A 44 12.62 0.52 -2.87
N ASP A 45 11.93 0.66 -1.75
CA ASP A 45 10.56 1.15 -1.72
C ASP A 45 10.46 2.58 -2.27
N ILE A 46 11.38 3.46 -1.90
CA ILE A 46 11.46 4.83 -2.44
C ILE A 46 11.75 4.80 -3.95
N VAL A 47 12.72 4.01 -4.39
CA VAL A 47 13.08 3.87 -5.82
C VAL A 47 11.90 3.35 -6.62
N THR A 48 11.15 2.40 -6.11
CA THR A 48 9.94 1.87 -6.76
C THR A 48 8.89 2.97 -6.96
N LYS A 49 8.70 3.88 -5.99
CA LYS A 49 7.79 5.03 -6.15
C LYS A 49 8.29 6.02 -7.20
N ILE A 50 9.59 6.28 -7.25
CA ILE A 50 10.21 7.13 -8.27
C ILE A 50 9.99 6.52 -9.66
N ILE A 51 10.28 5.24 -9.82
CA ILE A 51 10.06 4.51 -11.09
C ILE A 51 8.58 4.55 -11.48
N TYR A 52 7.67 4.34 -10.54
CA TYR A 52 6.22 4.43 -10.78
C TYR A 52 5.82 5.80 -11.33
N VAL A 53 6.24 6.88 -10.69
CA VAL A 53 5.89 8.24 -11.11
C VAL A 53 6.51 8.58 -12.46
N LEU A 54 7.76 8.18 -12.71
CA LEU A 54 8.43 8.38 -14.00
C LEU A 54 7.72 7.59 -15.12
N LEU A 55 7.44 6.32 -14.90
CA LEU A 55 6.90 5.43 -15.95
C LEU A 55 5.43 5.72 -16.25
N PHE A 56 4.60 5.94 -15.23
CA PHE A 56 3.14 6.09 -15.41
C PHE A 56 2.66 7.53 -15.49
N MET A 57 3.48 8.52 -15.12
CA MET A 57 3.07 9.92 -15.19
C MET A 57 3.94 10.74 -16.14
N TYR A 58 5.25 10.69 -15.98
CA TYR A 58 6.15 11.54 -16.77
C TYR A 58 6.31 11.06 -18.21
N ILE A 59 6.56 9.77 -18.45
CA ILE A 59 6.71 9.23 -19.80
C ILE A 59 5.45 9.44 -20.62
N PRO A 60 4.22 9.08 -20.16
CA PRO A 60 3.00 9.36 -20.90
C PRO A 60 2.79 10.85 -21.16
N TYR A 61 3.08 11.72 -20.19
CA TYR A 61 3.05 13.16 -20.41
C TYR A 61 3.97 13.58 -21.56
N ARG A 62 5.21 13.09 -21.60
CA ARG A 62 6.18 13.40 -22.66
C ARG A 62 5.70 12.90 -24.02
N ILE A 63 5.16 11.70 -24.10
CA ILE A 63 4.60 11.13 -25.33
C ILE A 63 3.41 11.98 -25.80
N LEU A 64 2.46 12.27 -24.94
CA LEU A 64 1.28 13.03 -25.28
C LEU A 64 1.62 14.48 -25.66
N SER A 65 2.59 15.11 -25.02
CA SER A 65 3.06 16.46 -25.37
C SER A 65 3.79 16.54 -26.71
N THR A 66 4.33 15.42 -27.21
CA THR A 66 5.05 15.35 -28.49
C THR A 66 4.09 15.10 -29.67
N ILE A 67 2.97 14.42 -29.43
CA ILE A 67 1.91 14.25 -30.41
C ILE A 67 1.17 15.59 -30.51
N SER A 68 1.49 16.36 -31.55
CA SER A 68 1.19 17.79 -31.81
C SER A 68 -0.25 18.26 -31.64
N VAL A 69 -1.14 17.43 -31.18
CA VAL A 69 -2.57 17.72 -30.91
C VAL A 69 -2.77 18.47 -29.58
N TRP A 70 -1.73 18.55 -28.75
CA TRP A 70 -1.81 18.99 -27.36
C TRP A 70 -1.01 20.26 -27.10
N GLU A 71 -1.18 21.26 -27.95
CA GLU A 71 -0.62 22.59 -27.74
C GLU A 71 -1.21 23.23 -26.47
N GLY A 72 -0.35 23.53 -25.50
CA GLY A 72 -0.73 24.24 -24.26
C GLY A 72 -0.77 23.40 -22.99
N PHE A 73 -0.37 22.10 -23.00
CA PHE A 73 -0.32 21.29 -21.79
C PHE A 73 0.84 21.69 -20.88
N GLN A 74 0.50 22.33 -19.80
CA GLN A 74 1.49 22.58 -18.74
C GLN A 74 1.80 21.28 -18.00
N LEU A 75 3.09 20.99 -17.81
CA LEU A 75 3.57 19.83 -17.05
C LEU A 75 2.82 19.68 -15.72
N ARG A 76 2.67 20.78 -14.99
CA ARG A 76 2.02 20.83 -13.69
C ARG A 76 0.57 20.30 -13.73
N GLN A 77 -0.25 20.79 -14.67
CA GLN A 77 -1.66 20.37 -14.79
C GLN A 77 -1.78 18.88 -15.12
N SER A 78 -0.94 18.39 -16.03
CA SER A 78 -0.94 16.99 -16.44
C SER A 78 -0.53 16.05 -15.30
N ILE A 79 0.54 16.39 -14.57
CA ILE A 79 0.99 15.59 -13.42
C ILE A 79 -0.06 15.58 -12.31
N VAL A 80 -0.68 16.72 -12.01
CA VAL A 80 -1.78 16.79 -11.03
C VAL A 80 -2.93 15.87 -11.45
N TYR A 81 -3.35 15.95 -12.71
CA TYR A 81 -4.42 15.12 -13.24
C TYR A 81 -4.11 13.61 -13.15
N PHE A 82 -2.91 13.20 -13.58
CA PHE A 82 -2.49 11.81 -13.51
C PHE A 82 -2.39 11.32 -12.06
N THR A 83 -1.87 12.16 -11.15
CA THR A 83 -1.78 11.85 -9.72
C THR A 83 -3.15 11.59 -9.12
N VAL A 84 -4.17 12.39 -9.44
CA VAL A 84 -5.52 12.21 -8.91
C VAL A 84 -6.09 10.85 -9.28
N PHE A 85 -6.03 10.46 -10.55
CA PHE A 85 -6.62 9.18 -10.96
C PHE A 85 -5.75 7.98 -10.61
N LEU A 86 -4.44 8.03 -10.87
CA LEU A 86 -3.56 6.87 -10.68
C LEU A 86 -3.12 6.69 -9.23
N SER A 87 -2.74 7.75 -8.53
CA SER A 87 -2.24 7.61 -7.16
C SER A 87 -3.33 7.80 -6.10
N CYS A 88 -4.19 8.84 -6.25
CA CYS A 88 -5.19 9.12 -5.22
C CYS A 88 -6.39 8.17 -5.30
N ILE A 89 -6.87 7.79 -6.47
CA ILE A 89 -8.03 6.89 -6.60
C ILE A 89 -7.55 5.45 -6.74
N CYS A 90 -6.88 5.10 -7.84
CA CYS A 90 -6.47 3.74 -8.14
C CYS A 90 -5.52 3.21 -7.06
N GLY A 91 -4.44 3.95 -6.78
CA GLY A 91 -3.43 3.53 -5.84
C GLY A 91 -3.92 3.43 -4.40
N SER A 92 -4.87 4.25 -3.97
CA SER A 92 -5.40 4.19 -2.60
C SER A 92 -6.37 3.02 -2.39
N LEU A 93 -7.14 2.65 -3.40
CA LEU A 93 -8.14 1.59 -3.28
C LEU A 93 -7.55 0.19 -3.53
N ILE A 94 -6.62 0.07 -4.49
CA ILE A 94 -6.08 -1.23 -4.90
C ILE A 94 -4.87 -1.63 -4.07
N ASN A 95 -4.00 -0.68 -3.72
CA ASN A 95 -2.78 -0.98 -2.98
C ASN A 95 -3.02 -0.95 -1.45
N SER A 96 -3.82 -1.89 -0.97
CA SER A 96 -4.17 -2.06 0.46
C SER A 96 -3.12 -2.84 1.27
N GLY A 97 -1.86 -2.70 0.91
CA GLY A 97 -0.79 -3.49 1.54
C GLY A 97 -0.54 -3.24 3.04
N MET A 98 -1.32 -2.36 3.70
CA MET A 98 -1.24 -2.18 5.15
C MET A 98 -1.81 -3.38 5.91
N PHE A 99 -2.84 -4.02 5.36
CA PHE A 99 -3.53 -5.14 5.98
C PHE A 99 -3.13 -6.51 5.43
N GLU A 100 -2.20 -6.56 4.48
CA GLU A 100 -1.68 -7.79 3.95
C GLU A 100 -0.78 -8.49 4.98
N VAL A 101 -1.05 -9.75 5.24
CA VAL A 101 -0.27 -10.58 6.18
C VAL A 101 0.59 -11.51 5.33
N ASP A 102 1.88 -11.20 5.24
CA ASP A 102 2.90 -12.01 4.57
C ASP A 102 3.37 -13.14 5.51
N GLU A 103 4.20 -14.04 5.01
CA GLU A 103 4.80 -15.12 5.81
C GLU A 103 5.58 -14.60 7.03
N ASP A 104 6.26 -13.45 6.87
CA ASP A 104 6.98 -12.78 7.97
C ASP A 104 6.01 -12.23 9.02
N ALA A 105 4.88 -11.68 8.57
CA ALA A 105 3.80 -11.24 9.45
C ALA A 105 3.16 -12.41 10.20
N HIS A 106 3.01 -13.58 9.56
CA HIS A 106 2.56 -14.80 10.21
C HIS A 106 3.50 -15.20 11.36
N PHE A 107 4.81 -15.20 11.11
CA PHE A 107 5.80 -15.49 12.15
C PHE A 107 5.70 -14.53 13.34
N LEU A 108 5.55 -13.24 13.09
CA LEU A 108 5.43 -12.22 14.13
C LEU A 108 4.14 -12.36 14.96
N LEU A 109 3.02 -12.58 14.28
CA LEU A 109 1.71 -12.66 14.93
C LEU A 109 1.51 -13.99 15.68
N VAL A 110 1.94 -15.11 15.09
CA VAL A 110 1.71 -16.46 15.65
C VAL A 110 2.85 -16.90 16.57
N THR A 111 4.11 -16.76 16.14
CA THR A 111 5.26 -17.28 16.90
C THR A 111 5.72 -16.28 17.96
N MET A 112 5.77 -15.01 17.62
CA MET A 112 6.23 -13.95 18.54
C MET A 112 5.10 -13.35 19.38
N HIS A 113 3.85 -13.74 19.16
CA HIS A 113 2.66 -13.24 19.87
C HIS A 113 2.58 -11.70 19.91
N VAL A 114 2.93 -11.03 18.79
CA VAL A 114 2.80 -9.59 18.68
C VAL A 114 1.30 -9.23 18.57
N GLU A 115 0.87 -8.24 19.33
CA GLU A 115 -0.51 -7.77 19.27
C GLU A 115 -0.87 -7.28 17.86
N PRO A 116 -1.93 -7.82 17.20
CA PRO A 116 -2.29 -7.45 15.83
C PRO A 116 -2.54 -5.94 15.65
N SER A 117 -3.12 -5.28 16.65
CA SER A 117 -3.37 -3.85 16.60
C SER A 117 -2.08 -3.03 16.50
N LEU A 118 -1.05 -3.43 17.24
CA LEU A 118 0.26 -2.79 17.22
C LEU A 118 0.95 -3.03 15.88
N PHE A 119 0.94 -4.27 15.40
CA PHE A 119 1.52 -4.65 14.11
C PHE A 119 0.98 -3.81 12.95
N PHE A 120 -0.34 -3.73 12.79
CA PHE A 120 -0.94 -2.97 11.68
C PHE A 120 -0.73 -1.47 11.80
N LYS A 121 -0.77 -0.90 13.01
CA LYS A 121 -0.49 0.54 13.23
C LYS A 121 0.94 0.91 12.84
N GLU A 122 1.91 0.10 13.21
CA GLU A 122 3.31 0.32 12.86
C GLU A 122 3.55 0.22 11.36
N ARG A 123 2.99 -0.81 10.72
CA ARG A 123 3.06 -0.99 9.27
C ARG A 123 2.42 0.20 8.53
N MET A 124 1.30 0.72 9.03
CA MET A 124 0.65 1.91 8.49
C MET A 124 1.56 3.14 8.55
N ILE A 125 2.14 3.42 9.71
CA ILE A 125 3.05 4.56 9.89
C ILE A 125 4.25 4.44 8.96
N TYR A 126 4.85 3.26 8.87
CA TYR A 126 5.97 2.99 7.98
C TYR A 126 5.61 3.29 6.52
N LYS A 127 4.51 2.72 6.01
CA LYS A 127 4.08 2.94 4.63
C LYS A 127 3.78 4.40 4.33
N LEU A 128 3.14 5.12 5.26
CA LEU A 128 2.89 6.55 5.09
C LEU A 128 4.19 7.36 5.00
N LEU A 129 5.20 7.03 5.81
CA LEU A 129 6.51 7.70 5.77
C LEU A 129 7.24 7.42 4.45
N VAL A 130 7.28 6.16 4.02
CA VAL A 130 7.95 5.76 2.78
C VAL A 130 7.22 6.33 1.55
N ASP A 131 5.89 6.28 1.52
CA ASP A 131 5.10 6.90 0.45
C ASP A 131 5.30 8.42 0.42
N GLY A 132 5.31 9.09 1.58
CA GLY A 132 5.55 10.52 1.67
C GLY A 132 6.92 10.93 1.12
N LEU A 133 7.98 10.24 1.53
CA LEU A 133 9.33 10.49 1.03
C LEU A 133 9.45 10.14 -0.46
N GLY A 134 8.93 8.96 -0.86
CA GLY A 134 9.04 8.46 -2.22
C GLY A 134 8.33 9.35 -3.24
N PHE A 135 7.07 9.71 -2.99
CA PHE A 135 6.32 10.62 -3.88
C PHE A 135 6.87 12.04 -3.84
N GLY A 136 7.25 12.56 -2.67
CA GLY A 136 7.85 13.89 -2.55
C GLY A 136 9.12 14.04 -3.40
N ILE A 137 10.05 13.09 -3.27
CA ILE A 137 11.28 13.06 -4.07
C ILE A 137 10.95 12.89 -5.57
N ALA A 138 10.01 11.98 -5.91
CA ALA A 138 9.65 11.73 -7.30
C ALA A 138 9.08 12.98 -7.99
N TYR A 139 8.19 13.71 -7.33
CA TYR A 139 7.62 14.94 -7.89
C TYR A 139 8.67 16.06 -8.06
N CYS A 140 9.59 16.20 -7.12
CA CYS A 140 10.72 17.13 -7.26
C CYS A 140 11.63 16.76 -8.44
N LEU A 141 11.92 15.46 -8.65
CA LEU A 141 12.75 14.98 -9.75
C LEU A 141 12.11 15.24 -11.13
N ILE A 142 10.80 15.25 -11.23
CA ILE A 142 10.09 15.58 -12.49
C ILE A 142 10.17 17.08 -12.83
N GLY A 143 10.59 17.93 -11.88
CA GLY A 143 10.70 19.36 -12.07
C GLY A 143 9.52 20.17 -11.55
N LEU A 144 8.73 19.61 -10.62
CA LEU A 144 7.78 20.39 -9.85
C LEU A 144 8.49 21.18 -8.75
N ASP A 145 8.06 22.42 -8.52
CA ASP A 145 8.54 23.19 -7.37
C ASP A 145 8.25 22.47 -6.05
N PHE A 146 9.13 22.63 -5.09
CA PHE A 146 9.02 21.96 -3.79
C PHE A 146 7.65 22.17 -3.13
N GLY A 147 7.08 23.38 -3.19
CA GLY A 147 5.74 23.66 -2.65
C GLY A 147 4.65 22.83 -3.33
N HIS A 148 4.66 22.76 -4.67
CA HIS A 148 3.68 21.98 -5.44
C HIS A 148 3.86 20.47 -5.22
N ALA A 149 5.10 20.00 -5.16
CA ALA A 149 5.41 18.60 -4.85
C ALA A 149 4.91 18.21 -3.45
N PHE A 150 5.09 19.08 -2.46
CA PHE A 150 4.60 18.89 -1.10
C PHE A 150 3.06 18.77 -1.06
N TYR A 151 2.33 19.69 -1.68
CA TYR A 151 0.85 19.64 -1.74
C TYR A 151 0.36 18.33 -2.37
N LEU A 152 0.93 17.93 -3.51
CA LEU A 152 0.56 16.66 -4.16
C LEU A 152 0.85 15.44 -3.29
N THR A 153 2.01 15.43 -2.63
CA THR A 153 2.38 14.35 -1.72
C THR A 153 1.38 14.23 -0.57
N VAL A 154 1.00 15.36 0.05
CA VAL A 154 0.01 15.38 1.12
C VAL A 154 -1.34 14.83 0.62
N TRP A 155 -1.80 15.20 -0.57
CA TRP A 155 -3.03 14.65 -1.15
C TRP A 155 -2.95 13.14 -1.38
N VAL A 156 -1.81 12.62 -1.86
CA VAL A 156 -1.60 11.18 -1.99
C VAL A 156 -1.67 10.48 -0.64
N LEU A 157 -1.04 11.02 0.41
CA LEU A 157 -1.09 10.44 1.77
C LEU A 157 -2.51 10.44 2.35
N ILE A 158 -3.24 11.54 2.18
CA ILE A 158 -4.64 11.63 2.61
C ILE A 158 -5.49 10.58 1.92
N SER A 159 -5.37 10.47 0.60
CA SER A 159 -6.14 9.48 -0.16
C SER A 159 -5.75 8.05 0.22
N ARG A 160 -4.48 7.77 0.55
CA ARG A 160 -4.05 6.47 1.09
C ARG A 160 -4.77 6.13 2.39
N LEU A 161 -4.80 7.06 3.35
CA LEU A 161 -5.52 6.84 4.62
C LEU A 161 -7.01 6.58 4.42
N VAL A 162 -7.65 7.35 3.56
CA VAL A 162 -9.08 7.17 3.24
C VAL A 162 -9.30 5.84 2.52
N GLY A 163 -8.42 5.47 1.59
CA GLY A 163 -8.48 4.19 0.87
C GLY A 163 -8.36 3.00 1.81
N GLU A 164 -7.45 3.05 2.79
CA GLU A 164 -7.32 1.99 3.79
C GLU A 164 -8.56 1.88 4.69
N LEU A 165 -9.16 3.01 5.05
CA LEU A 165 -10.43 3.01 5.79
C LEU A 165 -11.56 2.36 4.97
N ILE A 166 -11.64 2.67 3.67
CA ILE A 166 -12.60 2.05 2.75
C ILE A 166 -12.35 0.55 2.64
N ASN A 167 -11.10 0.12 2.48
CA ASN A 167 -10.72 -1.28 2.43
C ASN A 167 -11.12 -2.03 3.70
N LEU A 168 -10.91 -1.42 4.86
CA LEU A 168 -11.32 -1.98 6.15
C LEU A 168 -12.85 -2.14 6.23
N TYR A 169 -13.60 -1.17 5.72
CA TYR A 169 -15.05 -1.21 5.68
C TYR A 169 -15.55 -2.32 4.74
N VAL A 170 -14.97 -2.41 3.53
CA VAL A 170 -15.28 -3.47 2.56
C VAL A 170 -14.97 -4.84 3.15
N PHE A 171 -13.82 -5.00 3.81
CA PHE A 171 -13.44 -6.24 4.47
C PHE A 171 -14.45 -6.67 5.54
N ARG A 172 -14.98 -5.73 6.31
CA ARG A 172 -16.00 -6.03 7.34
C ARG A 172 -17.26 -6.65 6.74
N TYR A 173 -17.68 -6.23 5.54
CA TYR A 173 -18.90 -6.73 4.89
C TYR A 173 -18.66 -7.95 4.01
N THR A 174 -17.56 -8.00 3.29
CA THR A 174 -17.28 -9.04 2.28
C THR A 174 -16.34 -10.13 2.77
N GLY A 175 -15.60 -9.87 3.85
CA GLY A 175 -14.50 -10.72 4.32
C GLY A 175 -13.30 -10.73 3.39
N LYS A 176 -13.25 -9.83 2.38
CA LYS A 176 -12.17 -9.70 1.39
C LYS A 176 -11.78 -8.24 1.24
N MET A 177 -10.50 -7.96 1.00
CA MET A 177 -10.03 -6.62 0.60
C MET A 177 -10.42 -6.31 -0.84
N ILE A 178 -10.47 -5.02 -1.22
CA ILE A 178 -10.76 -4.61 -2.60
C ILE A 178 -9.74 -5.21 -3.56
N SER A 179 -8.47 -5.27 -3.19
CA SER A 179 -7.39 -5.90 -3.96
C SER A 179 -7.61 -7.39 -4.25
N GLU A 180 -8.35 -8.09 -3.40
CA GLU A 180 -8.70 -9.51 -3.59
C GLU A 180 -9.94 -9.72 -4.46
N LEU A 181 -10.75 -8.66 -4.66
CA LEU A 181 -11.94 -8.68 -5.51
C LEU A 181 -11.55 -8.39 -6.96
N THR A 182 -11.10 -9.42 -7.69
CA THR A 182 -10.53 -9.31 -9.04
C THR A 182 -11.37 -8.46 -9.99
N ILE A 183 -12.68 -8.65 -10.03
CA ILE A 183 -13.59 -7.90 -10.92
C ILE A 183 -13.60 -6.41 -10.55
N VAL A 184 -13.69 -6.10 -9.25
CA VAL A 184 -13.71 -4.72 -8.74
C VAL A 184 -12.37 -4.04 -9.02
N THR A 185 -11.26 -4.74 -8.78
CA THR A 185 -9.91 -4.26 -9.04
C THR A 185 -9.70 -3.94 -10.52
N ILE A 186 -10.09 -4.84 -11.42
CA ILE A 186 -10.00 -4.62 -12.87
C ILE A 186 -10.89 -3.43 -13.29
N ALA A 187 -12.10 -3.32 -12.76
CA ALA A 187 -13.01 -2.21 -13.06
C ALA A 187 -12.42 -0.86 -12.59
N ILE A 188 -11.88 -0.78 -11.38
CA ILE A 188 -11.24 0.45 -10.86
C ILE A 188 -10.01 0.79 -11.71
N MET A 189 -9.10 -0.17 -11.96
CA MET A 189 -7.92 0.05 -12.79
C MET A 189 -8.30 0.52 -14.19
N GLY A 190 -9.22 -0.20 -14.85
CA GLY A 190 -9.67 0.13 -16.20
C GLY A 190 -10.28 1.54 -16.28
N THR A 191 -11.13 1.88 -15.32
CA THR A 191 -11.73 3.23 -15.24
C THR A 191 -10.68 4.30 -15.01
N CYS A 192 -9.75 4.11 -14.08
CA CYS A 192 -8.70 5.09 -13.80
C CYS A 192 -7.75 5.27 -14.98
N VAL A 193 -7.33 4.18 -15.62
CA VAL A 193 -6.48 4.23 -16.82
C VAL A 193 -7.22 4.90 -17.98
N PHE A 194 -8.48 4.56 -18.21
CA PHE A 194 -9.31 5.21 -19.24
C PHE A 194 -9.48 6.70 -18.97
N MET A 195 -9.81 7.09 -17.73
CA MET A 195 -9.93 8.52 -17.38
C MET A 195 -8.61 9.25 -17.52
N THR A 196 -7.50 8.64 -17.14
CA THR A 196 -6.17 9.27 -17.21
C THR A 196 -5.71 9.48 -18.64
N TYR A 197 -5.76 8.46 -19.48
CA TYR A 197 -5.17 8.48 -20.81
C TYR A 197 -6.22 8.56 -21.91
N GLY A 198 -7.26 7.73 -21.86
CA GLY A 198 -8.29 7.62 -22.90
C GLY A 198 -9.14 8.87 -22.99
N PHE A 199 -9.64 9.37 -21.87
CA PHE A 199 -10.45 10.59 -21.85
C PHE A 199 -9.64 11.82 -22.29
N SER A 200 -8.40 11.92 -21.84
CA SER A 200 -7.50 12.99 -22.22
C SER A 200 -7.20 12.96 -23.73
N PHE A 201 -6.99 11.77 -24.29
CA PHE A 201 -6.77 11.57 -25.73
C PHE A 201 -8.01 11.93 -26.56
N LEU A 202 -9.21 11.48 -26.13
CA LEU A 202 -10.47 11.76 -26.85
C LEU A 202 -10.87 13.23 -26.85
N ARG A 203 -10.62 13.93 -25.74
CA ARG A 203 -11.02 15.33 -25.56
C ARG A 203 -9.94 16.31 -25.98
N ASN A 204 -8.73 15.87 -26.22
CA ASN A 204 -7.55 16.74 -26.44
C ASN A 204 -7.38 17.79 -25.32
N ARG A 205 -7.82 17.48 -24.12
CA ARG A 205 -7.77 18.36 -22.95
C ARG A 205 -7.58 17.54 -21.68
N VAL A 206 -6.80 18.08 -20.75
CA VAL A 206 -6.72 17.62 -19.36
C VAL A 206 -7.65 18.46 -18.52
N VAL A 207 -8.39 17.85 -17.62
CA VAL A 207 -9.19 18.58 -16.64
C VAL A 207 -8.25 19.25 -15.64
N ASP A 208 -8.36 20.54 -15.45
CA ASP A 208 -7.52 21.28 -14.54
C ASP A 208 -8.00 21.13 -13.09
N PHE A 209 -7.31 20.31 -12.32
CA PHE A 209 -7.52 20.14 -10.88
C PHE A 209 -6.59 21.03 -10.04
N THR A 210 -5.71 21.82 -10.65
CA THR A 210 -4.73 22.62 -9.90
C THR A 210 -5.39 23.61 -8.94
N GLY A 211 -6.51 24.23 -9.37
CA GLY A 211 -7.29 25.14 -8.53
C GLY A 211 -7.89 24.51 -7.28
N TYR A 212 -8.13 23.18 -7.28
CA TYR A 212 -8.63 22.46 -6.11
C TYR A 212 -7.50 21.96 -5.24
N ILE A 213 -6.48 21.34 -5.83
CA ILE A 213 -5.38 20.69 -5.12
C ILE A 213 -4.50 21.71 -4.40
N TYR A 214 -4.23 22.85 -5.02
CA TYR A 214 -3.38 23.90 -4.41
C TYR A 214 -4.16 24.92 -3.58
N ASN A 215 -5.48 24.76 -3.44
CA ASN A 215 -6.28 25.62 -2.60
C ASN A 215 -6.23 25.16 -1.14
N TYR A 216 -5.83 26.04 -0.24
CA TYR A 216 -5.69 25.75 1.18
C TYR A 216 -7.00 25.32 1.85
N VAL A 217 -8.16 25.81 1.37
CA VAL A 217 -9.49 25.46 1.94
C VAL A 217 -9.78 23.98 1.71
N TRP A 218 -9.56 23.50 0.49
CA TRP A 218 -9.72 22.07 0.16
C TRP A 218 -8.70 21.19 0.87
N LEU A 219 -7.46 21.70 1.01
CA LEU A 219 -6.43 20.97 1.77
C LEU A 219 -6.82 20.84 3.24
N MET A 220 -7.32 21.90 3.87
CA MET A 220 -7.76 21.83 5.27
C MET A 220 -8.94 20.88 5.45
N ALA A 221 -9.93 20.88 4.55
CA ALA A 221 -11.02 19.91 4.57
C ALA A 221 -10.51 18.47 4.41
N ALA A 222 -9.57 18.24 3.52
CA ALA A 222 -8.96 16.95 3.32
C ALA A 222 -8.12 16.49 4.54
N LEU A 223 -7.41 17.39 5.21
CA LEU A 223 -6.68 17.09 6.45
C LEU A 223 -7.62 16.72 7.61
N ILE A 224 -8.78 17.38 7.71
CA ILE A 224 -9.81 16.98 8.68
C ILE A 224 -10.30 15.57 8.38
N LEU A 225 -10.58 15.26 7.11
CA LEU A 225 -10.98 13.91 6.70
C LEU A 225 -9.89 12.88 7.02
N ALA A 226 -8.62 13.21 6.77
CA ALA A 226 -7.48 12.34 7.10
C ALA A 226 -7.35 12.12 8.61
N ALA A 227 -7.58 13.16 9.42
CA ALA A 227 -7.55 13.03 10.89
C ALA A 227 -8.67 12.11 11.40
N VAL A 228 -9.88 12.22 10.82
CA VAL A 228 -11.00 11.31 11.14
C VAL A 228 -10.68 9.88 10.71
N ALA A 229 -10.13 9.69 9.50
CA ALA A 229 -9.72 8.38 9.01
C ALA A 229 -8.62 7.76 9.89
N LEU A 230 -7.61 8.54 10.25
CA LEU A 230 -6.54 8.11 11.15
C LEU A 230 -7.08 7.71 12.52
N TYR A 231 -7.96 8.53 13.10
CA TYR A 231 -8.60 8.23 14.38
C TYR A 231 -9.40 6.93 14.32
N ALA A 232 -10.19 6.73 13.24
CA ALA A 232 -10.96 5.52 13.04
C ALA A 232 -10.07 4.28 12.89
N LEU A 233 -8.96 4.39 12.12
CA LEU A 233 -7.98 3.32 11.95
C LEU A 233 -7.27 2.99 13.27
N PHE A 234 -6.83 3.98 14.04
CA PHE A 234 -6.14 3.74 15.32
C PHE A 234 -7.02 3.12 16.39
N ASN A 235 -8.32 3.42 16.41
CA ASN A 235 -9.27 2.89 17.38
C ASN A 235 -10.06 1.67 16.89
N TYR A 236 -9.68 1.10 15.75
CA TYR A 236 -10.37 -0.08 15.24
C TYR A 236 -10.06 -1.33 16.09
N ALA A 237 -11.10 -1.92 16.68
CA ALA A 237 -10.97 -3.09 17.55
C ALA A 237 -10.84 -4.43 16.80
N GLY A 238 -11.10 -4.45 15.48
CA GLY A 238 -11.19 -5.69 14.69
C GLY A 238 -9.88 -6.18 14.08
N TYR A 239 -8.72 -5.66 14.47
CA TYR A 239 -7.44 -6.09 13.91
C TYR A 239 -7.13 -7.57 14.15
N GLY A 240 -7.52 -8.11 15.32
CA GLY A 240 -7.38 -9.53 15.61
C GLY A 240 -8.19 -10.42 14.66
N TYR A 241 -9.40 -10.00 14.29
CA TYR A 241 -10.20 -10.72 13.30
C TYR A 241 -9.57 -10.72 11.92
N ILE A 242 -9.01 -9.57 11.49
CA ILE A 242 -8.29 -9.47 10.20
C ILE A 242 -7.09 -10.42 10.21
N ALA A 243 -6.24 -10.33 11.23
CA ALA A 243 -5.07 -11.19 11.36
C ALA A 243 -5.45 -12.68 11.35
N GLY A 244 -6.46 -13.09 12.14
CA GLY A 244 -6.93 -14.47 12.18
C GLY A 244 -7.37 -15.00 10.82
N ARG A 245 -8.15 -14.21 10.07
CA ARG A 245 -8.60 -14.58 8.71
C ARG A 245 -7.46 -14.73 7.71
N TYR A 246 -6.43 -13.87 7.77
CA TYR A 246 -5.27 -14.00 6.89
C TYR A 246 -4.39 -15.19 7.26
N ILE A 247 -4.18 -15.42 8.56
CA ILE A 247 -3.44 -16.58 9.06
C ILE A 247 -4.13 -17.89 8.64
N GLU A 248 -5.45 -17.97 8.77
CA GLU A 248 -6.23 -19.11 8.32
C GLU A 248 -6.06 -19.37 6.81
N ARG A 249 -6.10 -18.31 5.98
CA ARG A 249 -5.87 -18.44 4.54
C ARG A 249 -4.45 -18.89 4.18
N LEU A 250 -3.43 -18.40 4.87
CA LEU A 250 -2.06 -18.85 4.67
C LEU A 250 -1.92 -20.33 4.99
N ARG A 251 -2.49 -20.80 6.09
CA ARG A 251 -2.50 -22.23 6.46
C ARG A 251 -3.19 -23.10 5.42
N LEU A 252 -4.34 -22.64 4.89
CA LEU A 252 -5.05 -23.35 3.82
C LEU A 252 -4.22 -23.44 2.55
N ARG A 253 -3.51 -22.37 2.20
CA ARG A 253 -2.66 -22.32 1.01
C ARG A 253 -1.46 -23.30 1.14
N ASP A 254 -0.88 -23.38 2.31
CA ASP A 254 0.35 -24.18 2.53
C ASP A 254 0.05 -25.68 2.77
N GLY A 255 -1.21 -26.11 2.61
CA GLY A 255 -1.60 -27.53 2.70
C GLY A 255 -1.48 -28.14 4.11
N GLU A 256 -1.29 -27.31 5.14
CA GLU A 256 -1.24 -27.79 6.54
C GLU A 256 -2.54 -28.45 6.99
N ILE A 257 -3.67 -28.10 6.35
CA ILE A 257 -4.98 -28.71 6.67
C ILE A 257 -5.07 -30.12 6.13
N ASP A 258 -4.55 -30.40 4.94
CA ASP A 258 -4.52 -31.78 4.38
C ASP A 258 -3.70 -32.71 5.26
N THR A 259 -2.62 -32.20 5.87
CA THR A 259 -1.80 -32.96 6.81
C THR A 259 -2.44 -33.09 8.20
N ALA A 260 -3.23 -32.14 8.62
CA ALA A 260 -3.97 -32.22 9.88
C ALA A 260 -5.19 -33.15 9.75
N GLU A 261 -5.93 -33.09 8.65
CA GLU A 261 -7.03 -34.02 8.36
C GLU A 261 -6.55 -35.47 8.27
N SER A 262 -5.39 -35.69 7.66
CA SER A 262 -4.78 -37.03 7.60
C SER A 262 -4.22 -37.53 8.93
N ARG A 263 -3.85 -36.64 9.87
CA ARG A 263 -3.29 -37.02 11.18
C ARG A 263 -4.33 -37.18 12.29
N TYR A 264 -5.43 -36.44 12.23
CA TYR A 264 -6.41 -36.37 13.31
C TYR A 264 -7.78 -36.94 12.95
N GLY A 265 -7.93 -37.59 11.78
CA GLY A 265 -9.12 -38.31 11.30
C GLY A 265 -10.46 -37.77 11.87
N ASP A 266 -11.33 -37.30 11.02
CA ASP A 266 -12.74 -36.98 11.31
C ASP A 266 -13.08 -35.90 12.38
N MET A 267 -12.14 -35.07 12.83
CA MET A 267 -12.55 -33.89 13.61
C MET A 267 -13.14 -32.82 12.69
N PRO A 268 -14.39 -32.43 12.89
CA PRO A 268 -15.01 -31.39 12.06
C PRO A 268 -14.27 -30.07 12.23
N LEU A 269 -13.82 -29.50 11.09
CA LEU A 269 -13.11 -28.20 11.00
C LEU A 269 -13.73 -27.07 11.84
N ASN A 270 -15.03 -27.17 12.12
CA ASN A 270 -15.78 -26.22 12.96
C ASN A 270 -15.38 -26.24 14.44
N GLU A 271 -14.89 -27.35 14.98
CA GLU A 271 -14.45 -27.44 16.38
C GLU A 271 -13.02 -26.94 16.55
N TYR A 272 -12.17 -27.09 15.52
CA TYR A 272 -10.81 -26.60 15.56
C TYR A 272 -10.72 -25.06 15.50
N SER A 273 -11.59 -24.43 14.70
CA SER A 273 -11.68 -22.96 14.63
C SER A 273 -12.27 -22.35 15.91
N LYS A 274 -13.18 -23.05 16.57
CA LYS A 274 -13.78 -22.57 17.83
C LYS A 274 -12.86 -22.66 19.03
N ASN A 275 -12.10 -23.74 19.16
CA ASN A 275 -11.34 -24.00 20.39
C ASN A 275 -9.87 -23.58 20.33
N GLY A 276 -9.27 -23.48 19.14
CA GLY A 276 -7.85 -23.14 19.01
C GLY A 276 -7.53 -21.65 18.96
N TYR A 277 -8.44 -20.83 18.43
CA TYR A 277 -8.17 -19.40 18.17
C TYR A 277 -8.77 -18.44 19.21
N PHE A 278 -9.88 -18.81 19.85
CA PHE A 278 -10.52 -17.91 20.81
C PHE A 278 -9.81 -17.88 22.17
N HIS A 279 -9.08 -18.92 22.55
CA HIS A 279 -8.30 -18.92 23.80
C HIS A 279 -6.96 -18.15 23.72
N ILE A 280 -6.54 -17.71 22.54
CA ILE A 280 -5.34 -16.89 22.41
C ILE A 280 -5.66 -15.39 22.58
N TYR A 281 -6.93 -14.99 22.52
CA TYR A 281 -7.38 -13.60 22.53
C TYR A 281 -8.35 -13.21 23.66
N GLU A 282 -8.65 -14.11 24.61
CA GLU A 282 -9.19 -13.79 25.94
C GLU A 282 -8.04 -13.64 26.96
#